data_621783c9e5a6f4847ac1881e00413028
#
_entry.id   621783c9e5a6f4847ac1881e00413028
#
_cell.length_a   1.000
_cell.length_b   1.000
_cell.length_c   1.000
_cell.angle_alpha   90.00
_cell.angle_beta   90.00
_cell.angle_gamma   90.00
#
_symmetry.space_group_name_H-M   'P 1'
#
loop_
_entity.id
_entity.type
_entity.pdbx_description
1 polymer ?
#
loop_
_entity_poly.entity_id
_entity_poly.type
_entity_poly.pdbx_seq_one_letter_code
_entity_poly.pdbx_strand_id
1 'polypeptide(L)'
;MNCFIPNTSESPVYHAIDSLPGGMLRMGTTPTIAFLVLAVASLVAMPHASAAVTVRDLGTLPGYTWSEALGINAAGQIVGTSGDMESQSRPFLWDDGVMTNLGTLGGTRGTAHDISNTGLIVGESEDATHTMHAFVWESGAMTDLGPGVAFAVNDAGQAVGCGYPTSPSPPCHAVLWQAGQMTDLGTLGGRSGSAYGINSAGQIVGSSLAPDGFMHAFLWHDGTMTDLGGLPGYQFSVAWDINRAGQVVGSSYGNDGTTHAVLWANGAVQDLGNLGGRAATAFAINDRGQVVGISFSADGQSRPFLWQDGVMTVLPTPGDAGGPASDINEARQVVGGRYLYAPGATAEGPPAGTAFSVAAIGLGVATFAFYQARRNFRSRKSPNRR
;
A
#
# COMPACT_ATOMS: atom_id res chain seq x y z
N MET A 1 35.51 -14.89 45.41
CA MET A 1 34.89 -16.12 45.97
C MET A 1 34.27 -16.86 44.82
N ASN A 2 35.05 -17.69 44.17
CA ASN A 2 35.02 -19.16 44.05
C ASN A 2 33.65 -19.69 43.66
N CYS A 3 33.57 -20.10 42.39
CA CYS A 3 33.66 -21.49 41.88
C CYS A 3 32.38 -22.31 42.04
N PHE A 4 31.81 -22.76 40.92
CA PHE A 4 31.83 -24.19 40.54
C PHE A 4 31.19 -24.38 39.16
N ILE A 5 31.99 -24.96 38.23
CA ILE A 5 31.57 -25.67 37.03
C ILE A 5 31.56 -27.16 37.40
N PRO A 6 30.70 -27.98 36.86
CA PRO A 6 31.14 -29.23 36.33
C PRO A 6 30.73 -29.51 34.88
N ASN A 7 31.72 -29.89 34.16
CA ASN A 7 31.77 -30.52 32.85
C ASN A 7 31.47 -32.04 33.04
N THR A 8 30.60 -32.63 32.26
CA THR A 8 30.65 -34.05 31.89
C THR A 8 30.07 -34.29 30.51
N SER A 9 30.97 -34.65 29.62
CA SER A 9 30.79 -35.38 28.38
C SER A 9 30.29 -36.79 28.65
N GLU A 10 29.31 -37.30 27.90
CA GLU A 10 29.21 -38.71 27.54
C GLU A 10 28.28 -38.93 26.36
N SER A 11 28.83 -39.50 25.29
CA SER A 11 28.13 -40.12 24.18
C SER A 11 27.74 -41.56 24.52
N PRO A 12 26.62 -42.09 24.04
CA PRO A 12 26.45 -43.53 24.00
C PRO A 12 26.60 -44.10 22.60
N VAL A 13 27.34 -45.14 22.61
CA VAL A 13 27.84 -46.10 21.68
C VAL A 13 26.73 -46.88 20.95
N TYR A 14 26.98 -47.13 19.68
CA TYR A 14 26.28 -48.12 18.83
C TYR A 14 26.45 -49.54 19.36
N HIS A 15 25.37 -50.30 19.37
CA HIS A 15 25.40 -51.76 19.36
C HIS A 15 24.64 -52.30 18.14
N ALA A 16 25.41 -52.94 17.27
CA ALA A 16 24.95 -53.84 16.25
C ALA A 16 24.58 -55.19 16.87
N ILE A 17 23.51 -55.80 16.44
CA ILE A 17 23.27 -57.23 16.63
C ILE A 17 22.85 -57.84 15.28
N ASP A 18 23.73 -58.75 14.81
CA ASP A 18 23.53 -59.70 13.75
C ASP A 18 22.56 -60.84 14.14
N SER A 19 21.99 -61.36 13.09
CA SER A 19 21.72 -62.82 12.85
C SER A 19 20.30 -63.19 12.47
N LEU A 20 20.24 -63.70 11.24
CA LEU A 20 19.14 -64.44 10.59
C LEU A 20 18.85 -65.79 11.30
N PRO A 21 17.70 -66.48 11.03
CA PRO A 21 17.59 -67.22 9.78
C PRO A 21 16.18 -67.35 9.15
N GLY A 22 16.21 -67.68 7.88
CA GLY A 22 15.33 -68.09 6.89
C GLY A 22 13.99 -68.75 7.20
N GLY A 23 13.04 -68.43 6.31
CA GLY A 23 11.76 -69.08 6.18
C GLY A 23 11.16 -68.74 4.81
N MET A 24 11.42 -69.61 3.80
CA MET A 24 10.71 -69.65 2.53
C MET A 24 9.23 -69.94 2.76
N LEU A 25 8.34 -69.13 2.18
CA LEU A 25 7.02 -69.58 1.77
C LEU A 25 6.64 -68.91 0.43
N ARG A 26 6.31 -69.77 -0.51
CA ARG A 26 5.97 -69.53 -1.88
C ARG A 26 4.51 -69.10 -2.09
N MET A 27 4.32 -68.28 -3.14
CA MET A 27 3.19 -68.23 -4.04
C MET A 27 1.88 -67.59 -3.62
N GLY A 28 1.51 -66.59 -4.42
CA GLY A 28 0.17 -66.07 -4.54
C GLY A 28 0.16 -64.87 -5.51
N THR A 29 0.20 -65.16 -6.82
CA THR A 29 0.03 -64.16 -7.92
C THR A 29 -1.42 -63.68 -7.96
N THR A 30 -1.66 -62.37 -7.73
CA THR A 30 -2.80 -61.67 -8.31
C THR A 30 -2.35 -60.30 -8.80
N PRO A 31 -2.47 -59.99 -10.10
CA PRO A 31 -2.06 -58.72 -10.65
C PRO A 31 -3.26 -57.75 -10.67
N THR A 32 -3.54 -57.07 -9.57
CA THR A 32 -4.65 -56.07 -9.57
C THR A 32 -4.39 -54.83 -8.70
N ILE A 33 -3.13 -54.61 -8.26
CA ILE A 33 -2.82 -53.39 -7.46
C ILE A 33 -1.78 -52.48 -8.13
N ALA A 34 -1.37 -52.76 -9.37
CA ALA A 34 -0.38 -51.95 -10.08
C ALA A 34 -0.94 -50.80 -10.93
N PHE A 35 -2.26 -50.55 -10.95
CA PHE A 35 -2.88 -49.48 -11.76
C PHE A 35 -3.45 -48.29 -10.96
N LEU A 36 -3.30 -48.20 -9.63
CA LEU A 36 -3.87 -47.10 -8.84
C LEU A 36 -2.82 -46.13 -8.23
N VAL A 37 -1.54 -46.24 -8.58
CA VAL A 37 -0.49 -45.33 -8.06
C VAL A 37 0.05 -44.41 -9.15
N LEU A 38 -0.35 -44.53 -10.40
CA LEU A 38 0.11 -43.65 -11.50
C LEU A 38 -0.90 -42.56 -11.92
N ALA A 39 -2.02 -42.42 -11.24
CA ALA A 39 -3.04 -41.38 -11.57
C ALA A 39 -3.04 -40.16 -10.67
N VAL A 40 -2.10 -40.01 -9.72
CA VAL A 40 -2.02 -38.84 -8.80
C VAL A 40 -0.83 -37.90 -9.11
N ALA A 41 0.01 -38.24 -10.08
CA ALA A 41 1.21 -37.42 -10.39
C ALA A 41 1.09 -36.59 -11.67
N SER A 42 -0.10 -36.28 -12.13
CA SER A 42 -0.29 -35.39 -13.31
C SER A 42 -1.34 -34.29 -13.03
N LEU A 43 -1.38 -33.77 -11.80
CA LEU A 43 -1.83 -32.39 -11.63
C LEU A 43 -0.64 -31.50 -12.05
N VAL A 44 -0.29 -31.57 -13.33
CA VAL A 44 0.53 -30.57 -13.98
C VAL A 44 -0.19 -29.27 -13.72
N ALA A 45 0.47 -28.37 -12.95
CA ALA A 45 0.08 -26.99 -12.86
C ALA A 45 -0.17 -26.51 -14.30
N MET A 46 -1.44 -26.40 -14.68
CA MET A 46 -1.77 -25.70 -15.91
C MET A 46 -1.15 -24.32 -15.75
N PRO A 47 -0.28 -23.86 -16.66
CA PRO A 47 0.16 -22.49 -16.61
C PRO A 47 -1.13 -21.68 -16.63
N HIS A 48 -1.41 -20.96 -15.57
CA HIS A 48 -2.45 -19.96 -15.58
C HIS A 48 -2.03 -19.03 -16.71
N ALA A 49 -2.71 -19.12 -17.86
CA ALA A 49 -2.51 -18.18 -18.94
C ALA A 49 -2.74 -16.82 -18.27
N SER A 50 -1.65 -16.08 -18.04
CA SER A 50 -1.72 -14.72 -17.55
C SER A 50 -2.60 -13.98 -18.56
N ALA A 51 -3.84 -13.65 -18.16
CA ALA A 51 -4.70 -12.86 -19.02
C ALA A 51 -3.91 -11.61 -19.38
N ALA A 52 -3.78 -11.33 -20.67
CA ALA A 52 -3.06 -10.16 -21.15
C ALA A 52 -3.59 -8.92 -20.42
N VAL A 53 -2.70 -8.10 -19.88
CA VAL A 53 -3.08 -6.84 -19.22
C VAL A 53 -3.12 -5.76 -20.29
N THR A 54 -4.27 -5.07 -20.41
CA THR A 54 -4.39 -3.83 -21.21
C THR A 54 -3.80 -2.69 -20.41
N VAL A 55 -3.09 -1.79 -21.08
CA VAL A 55 -2.68 -0.52 -20.48
C VAL A 55 -3.30 0.62 -21.28
N ARG A 56 -4.06 1.47 -20.60
CA ARG A 56 -4.67 2.67 -21.16
C ARG A 56 -4.04 3.91 -20.56
N ASP A 57 -3.59 4.82 -21.39
CA ASP A 57 -3.16 6.16 -20.98
C ASP A 57 -4.40 7.02 -20.75
N LEU A 58 -4.51 7.60 -19.55
CA LEU A 58 -5.64 8.46 -19.16
C LEU A 58 -5.54 9.87 -19.73
N GLY A 59 -4.34 10.30 -20.17
CA GLY A 59 -4.08 11.65 -20.62
C GLY A 59 -3.90 12.65 -19.48
N THR A 60 -4.12 13.92 -19.79
CA THR A 60 -4.02 15.07 -18.87
C THR A 60 -5.21 16.01 -19.05
N LEU A 61 -5.48 16.84 -18.07
CA LEU A 61 -6.41 17.97 -18.26
C LEU A 61 -5.88 18.92 -19.35
N PRO A 62 -6.75 19.58 -20.11
CA PRO A 62 -6.35 20.58 -21.11
C PRO A 62 -5.46 21.67 -20.50
N GLY A 63 -4.29 21.90 -21.10
CA GLY A 63 -3.31 22.88 -20.65
C GLY A 63 -2.31 22.37 -19.60
N TYR A 64 -2.45 21.10 -19.16
CA TYR A 64 -1.54 20.46 -18.20
C TYR A 64 -0.63 19.45 -18.92
N THR A 65 0.53 19.16 -18.34
CA THR A 65 1.60 18.37 -18.97
C THR A 65 1.80 16.98 -18.36
N TRP A 66 1.30 16.77 -17.15
CA TRP A 66 1.38 15.47 -16.45
C TRP A 66 0.10 15.18 -15.68
N SER A 67 -0.11 13.92 -15.35
CA SER A 67 -1.18 13.46 -14.46
C SER A 67 -0.74 12.27 -13.65
N GLU A 68 -1.41 12.08 -12.50
CA GLU A 68 -1.22 10.93 -11.61
C GLU A 68 -2.59 10.46 -11.13
N ALA A 69 -2.90 9.19 -11.36
CA ALA A 69 -4.11 8.52 -10.89
C ALA A 69 -3.83 7.90 -9.52
N LEU A 70 -4.70 8.16 -8.55
CA LEU A 70 -4.51 7.78 -7.15
C LEU A 70 -5.59 6.85 -6.63
N GLY A 71 -6.86 7.02 -7.01
CA GLY A 71 -7.98 6.21 -6.55
C GLY A 71 -8.86 5.72 -7.71
N ILE A 72 -9.48 4.55 -7.55
CA ILE A 72 -10.42 3.95 -8.50
C ILE A 72 -11.58 3.28 -7.77
N ASN A 73 -12.83 3.57 -8.15
CA ASN A 73 -14.00 2.91 -7.60
C ASN A 73 -14.43 1.66 -8.39
N ALA A 74 -15.46 0.96 -7.90
CA ALA A 74 -15.98 -0.25 -8.55
C ALA A 74 -16.61 0.01 -9.94
N ALA A 75 -17.05 1.24 -10.23
CA ALA A 75 -17.54 1.63 -11.54
C ALA A 75 -16.42 1.91 -12.56
N GLY A 76 -15.14 1.93 -12.11
CA GLY A 76 -13.99 2.28 -12.94
C GLY A 76 -13.78 3.78 -13.10
N GLN A 77 -14.42 4.60 -12.30
CA GLN A 77 -14.15 6.03 -12.20
C GLN A 77 -12.84 6.24 -11.44
N ILE A 78 -11.99 7.10 -11.97
CA ILE A 78 -10.61 7.29 -11.50
C ILE A 78 -10.44 8.74 -11.07
N VAL A 79 -9.76 8.96 -9.95
CA VAL A 79 -9.40 10.28 -9.45
C VAL A 79 -7.90 10.43 -9.28
N GLY A 80 -7.46 11.68 -9.25
CA GLY A 80 -6.04 11.99 -9.09
C GLY A 80 -5.77 13.47 -9.27
N THR A 81 -4.57 13.78 -9.74
CA THR A 81 -4.13 15.14 -10.00
C THR A 81 -3.54 15.28 -11.40
N SER A 82 -3.77 16.42 -12.04
CA SER A 82 -3.11 16.80 -13.31
C SER A 82 -2.46 18.17 -13.14
N GLY A 83 -1.21 18.29 -13.54
CA GLY A 83 -0.40 19.47 -13.27
C GLY A 83 0.46 19.92 -14.43
N ASP A 84 1.09 21.08 -14.24
CA ASP A 84 2.01 21.71 -15.17
C ASP A 84 3.43 21.84 -14.58
N MET A 85 4.34 22.41 -15.33
CA MET A 85 5.72 22.69 -14.90
C MET A 85 5.82 23.95 -14.00
N GLU A 86 4.75 24.74 -13.87
CA GLU A 86 4.69 25.98 -13.09
C GLU A 86 4.11 25.76 -11.69
N SER A 87 4.06 24.50 -11.23
CA SER A 87 3.55 24.08 -9.92
C SER A 87 2.05 24.30 -9.70
N GLN A 88 1.27 24.40 -10.77
CA GLN A 88 -0.18 24.35 -10.70
C GLN A 88 -0.65 22.90 -10.83
N SER A 89 -1.65 22.50 -10.07
CA SER A 89 -2.29 21.21 -10.20
C SER A 89 -3.78 21.28 -9.92
N ARG A 90 -4.53 20.40 -10.55
CA ARG A 90 -5.99 20.28 -10.38
C ARG A 90 -6.37 18.86 -10.08
N PRO A 91 -7.21 18.63 -9.08
CA PRO A 91 -7.85 17.34 -8.91
C PRO A 91 -8.74 17.05 -10.10
N PHE A 92 -8.75 15.81 -10.56
CA PHE A 92 -9.60 15.37 -11.65
C PHE A 92 -10.45 14.16 -11.29
N LEU A 93 -11.57 14.02 -11.99
CA LEU A 93 -12.33 12.80 -12.16
C LEU A 93 -12.22 12.36 -13.63
N TRP A 94 -11.75 11.14 -13.85
CA TRP A 94 -11.79 10.48 -15.15
C TRP A 94 -12.90 9.42 -15.14
N ASP A 95 -13.80 9.51 -16.14
CA ASP A 95 -14.91 8.59 -16.31
C ASP A 95 -15.06 8.28 -17.82
N ASP A 96 -14.89 7.02 -18.17
CA ASP A 96 -15.01 6.45 -19.53
C ASP A 96 -14.34 7.29 -20.64
N GLY A 97 -13.16 7.80 -20.39
CA GLY A 97 -12.35 8.55 -21.37
C GLY A 97 -12.49 10.06 -21.27
N VAL A 98 -13.31 10.57 -20.39
CA VAL A 98 -13.49 11.99 -20.14
C VAL A 98 -12.82 12.38 -18.82
N MET A 99 -11.84 13.28 -18.88
CA MET A 99 -11.19 13.84 -17.69
C MET A 99 -11.80 15.18 -17.35
N THR A 100 -12.39 15.30 -16.17
CA THR A 100 -13.09 16.49 -15.67
C THR A 100 -12.27 17.15 -14.57
N ASN A 101 -12.05 18.46 -14.67
CA ASN A 101 -11.43 19.27 -13.63
C ASN A 101 -12.41 19.53 -12.49
N LEU A 102 -12.05 19.15 -11.24
CA LEU A 102 -12.90 19.31 -10.06
C LEU A 102 -12.82 20.73 -9.44
N GLY A 103 -11.89 21.56 -9.90
CA GLY A 103 -11.65 22.90 -9.35
C GLY A 103 -10.72 22.86 -8.12
N THR A 104 -10.71 23.98 -7.37
CA THR A 104 -9.99 24.13 -6.08
C THR A 104 -10.82 24.98 -5.12
N LEU A 105 -10.41 25.08 -3.87
CA LEU A 105 -10.99 25.95 -2.86
C LEU A 105 -10.58 27.44 -3.03
N GLY A 106 -10.03 27.80 -4.19
CA GLY A 106 -9.65 29.18 -4.55
C GLY A 106 -8.15 29.37 -4.78
N GLY A 107 -7.32 28.38 -4.49
CA GLY A 107 -5.88 28.38 -4.75
C GLY A 107 -5.50 27.77 -6.10
N THR A 108 -4.23 27.45 -6.25
CA THR A 108 -3.63 26.99 -7.50
C THR A 108 -3.34 25.48 -7.53
N ARG A 109 -3.41 24.79 -6.40
CA ARG A 109 -3.07 23.37 -6.27
C ARG A 109 -4.19 22.58 -5.63
N GLY A 110 -4.34 21.34 -6.07
CA GLY A 110 -5.22 20.35 -5.46
C GLY A 110 -4.97 18.97 -6.01
N THR A 111 -5.32 17.96 -5.19
CA THR A 111 -5.19 16.54 -5.49
C THR A 111 -6.42 15.82 -4.97
N ALA A 112 -7.05 14.97 -5.78
CA ALA A 112 -8.05 14.01 -5.34
C ALA A 112 -7.33 12.70 -5.00
N HIS A 113 -7.49 12.21 -3.77
CA HIS A 113 -6.80 11.03 -3.29
C HIS A 113 -7.62 9.76 -3.46
N ASP A 114 -8.92 9.83 -3.19
CA ASP A 114 -9.78 8.66 -3.20
C ASP A 114 -11.21 8.98 -3.66
N ILE A 115 -11.92 7.95 -4.13
CA ILE A 115 -13.31 8.00 -4.59
C ILE A 115 -14.11 6.80 -4.10
N SER A 116 -15.21 7.03 -3.41
CA SER A 116 -16.14 5.98 -2.98
C SER A 116 -16.97 5.42 -4.15
N ASN A 117 -17.65 4.29 -3.94
CA ASN A 117 -18.58 3.74 -4.93
C ASN A 117 -19.87 4.59 -5.08
N THR A 118 -20.13 5.52 -4.16
CA THR A 118 -21.21 6.48 -4.27
C THR A 118 -20.84 7.73 -5.05
N GLY A 119 -19.55 7.86 -5.46
CA GLY A 119 -19.03 9.00 -6.20
C GLY A 119 -18.56 10.18 -5.34
N LEU A 120 -18.46 10.00 -4.02
CA LEU A 120 -17.80 10.98 -3.15
C LEU A 120 -16.30 10.94 -3.40
N ILE A 121 -15.69 12.11 -3.60
CA ILE A 121 -14.25 12.26 -3.84
C ILE A 121 -13.67 13.07 -2.69
N VAL A 122 -12.52 12.64 -2.17
CA VAL A 122 -11.80 13.35 -1.12
C VAL A 122 -10.37 13.65 -1.54
N GLY A 123 -9.79 14.66 -0.89
CA GLY A 123 -8.43 15.05 -1.20
C GLY A 123 -7.97 16.30 -0.43
N GLU A 124 -7.06 17.01 -1.06
CA GLU A 124 -6.55 18.28 -0.56
C GLU A 124 -6.61 19.36 -1.64
N SER A 125 -6.84 20.59 -1.24
CA SER A 125 -6.83 21.76 -2.13
C SER A 125 -6.36 22.99 -1.40
N GLU A 126 -5.57 23.82 -2.09
CA GLU A 126 -5.29 25.16 -1.60
C GLU A 126 -6.56 26.02 -1.60
N ASP A 127 -6.74 26.77 -0.54
CA ASP A 127 -7.69 27.89 -0.45
C ASP A 127 -7.11 29.17 -1.08
N ALA A 128 -7.88 30.26 -1.05
CA ALA A 128 -7.46 31.56 -1.57
C ALA A 128 -6.28 32.19 -0.80
N THR A 129 -5.93 31.67 0.39
CA THR A 129 -4.79 32.10 1.20
C THR A 129 -3.56 31.23 1.01
N HIS A 130 -3.61 30.25 0.06
CA HIS A 130 -2.59 29.24 -0.18
C HIS A 130 -2.37 28.26 1.01
N THR A 131 -3.38 28.06 1.83
CA THR A 131 -3.38 27.05 2.87
C THR A 131 -3.99 25.77 2.32
N MET A 132 -3.37 24.60 2.61
CA MET A 132 -3.91 23.29 2.20
C MET A 132 -5.03 22.88 3.14
N HIS A 133 -6.21 22.64 2.57
CA HIS A 133 -7.40 22.16 3.25
C HIS A 133 -7.81 20.79 2.69
N ALA A 134 -8.29 19.92 3.55
CA ALA A 134 -9.01 18.74 3.15
C ALA A 134 -10.33 19.13 2.48
N PHE A 135 -10.74 18.39 1.47
CA PHE A 135 -12.05 18.61 0.83
C PHE A 135 -12.82 17.31 0.65
N VAL A 136 -14.14 17.43 0.56
CA VAL A 136 -15.02 16.45 -0.08
C VAL A 136 -15.66 17.11 -1.31
N TRP A 137 -15.67 16.39 -2.43
CA TRP A 137 -16.36 16.81 -3.64
C TRP A 137 -17.51 15.84 -3.93
N GLU A 138 -18.69 16.40 -4.18
CA GLU A 138 -19.91 15.65 -4.48
C GLU A 138 -20.73 16.41 -5.52
N SER A 139 -21.13 15.72 -6.60
CA SER A 139 -22.09 16.23 -7.60
C SER A 139 -21.77 17.63 -8.14
N GLY A 140 -20.47 17.94 -8.34
CA GLY A 140 -20.02 19.21 -8.92
C GLY A 140 -19.66 20.30 -7.88
N ALA A 141 -19.80 20.02 -6.59
CA ALA A 141 -19.47 20.97 -5.52
C ALA A 141 -18.32 20.47 -4.65
N MET A 142 -17.34 21.33 -4.40
CA MET A 142 -16.24 21.09 -3.47
C MET A 142 -16.57 21.76 -2.13
N THR A 143 -16.56 20.97 -1.05
CA THR A 143 -16.80 21.44 0.33
C THR A 143 -15.49 21.37 1.11
N ASP A 144 -15.15 22.46 1.76
CA ASP A 144 -13.98 22.59 2.63
C ASP A 144 -14.21 21.88 3.98
N LEU A 145 -13.30 21.00 4.36
CA LEU A 145 -13.28 20.26 5.62
C LEU A 145 -12.31 20.87 6.67
N GLY A 146 -11.67 21.98 6.32
CA GLY A 146 -10.67 22.67 7.14
C GLY A 146 -9.23 22.24 6.84
N PRO A 147 -8.25 22.86 7.53
CA PRO A 147 -6.83 22.61 7.33
C PRO A 147 -6.48 21.12 7.51
N GLY A 148 -5.86 20.52 6.51
CA GLY A 148 -5.54 19.09 6.51
C GLY A 148 -5.53 18.46 5.11
N VAL A 149 -5.54 17.13 5.12
CA VAL A 149 -5.60 16.27 3.94
C VAL A 149 -6.54 15.10 4.21
N ALA A 150 -7.52 14.84 3.34
CA ALA A 150 -8.33 13.64 3.36
C ALA A 150 -7.74 12.61 2.38
N PHE A 151 -7.36 11.44 2.87
CA PHE A 151 -6.67 10.40 2.08
C PHE A 151 -7.60 9.30 1.60
N ALA A 152 -8.63 8.94 2.36
CA ALA A 152 -9.55 7.87 1.97
C ALA A 152 -10.99 8.18 2.37
N VAL A 153 -11.96 7.57 1.67
CA VAL A 153 -13.39 7.72 1.90
C VAL A 153 -14.13 6.40 1.67
N ASN A 154 -15.06 6.06 2.56
CA ASN A 154 -15.92 4.91 2.37
C ASN A 154 -17.31 5.29 1.81
N ASP A 155 -18.12 4.29 1.45
CA ASP A 155 -19.48 4.48 0.89
C ASP A 155 -20.49 5.08 1.89
N ALA A 156 -20.15 5.11 3.20
CA ALA A 156 -20.96 5.77 4.22
C ALA A 156 -20.66 7.28 4.36
N GLY A 157 -19.76 7.82 3.52
CA GLY A 157 -19.36 9.24 3.56
C GLY A 157 -18.43 9.57 4.73
N GLN A 158 -17.75 8.58 5.27
CA GLN A 158 -16.71 8.75 6.27
C GLN A 158 -15.38 8.98 5.55
N ALA A 159 -14.76 10.15 5.73
CA ALA A 159 -13.44 10.49 5.20
C ALA A 159 -12.40 10.46 6.30
N VAL A 160 -11.19 9.99 6.00
CA VAL A 160 -10.09 9.90 6.98
C VAL A 160 -8.83 10.54 6.43
N GLY A 161 -7.98 11.01 7.36
CA GLY A 161 -6.75 11.65 6.93
C GLY A 161 -5.90 12.23 8.05
N CYS A 162 -5.27 13.35 7.74
CA CYS A 162 -4.45 14.15 8.63
C CYS A 162 -5.09 15.52 8.82
N GLY A 163 -5.42 15.89 10.04
CA GLY A 163 -6.03 17.18 10.38
C GLY A 163 -5.41 17.83 11.60
N TYR A 164 -5.88 19.03 11.90
CA TYR A 164 -5.38 19.85 13.01
C TYR A 164 -6.51 20.18 13.99
N PRO A 165 -6.92 19.23 14.85
CA PRO A 165 -8.08 19.40 15.72
C PRO A 165 -7.95 20.53 16.76
N THR A 166 -6.72 20.88 17.15
CA THR A 166 -6.46 21.87 18.21
C THR A 166 -5.64 23.08 17.75
N SER A 167 -5.01 23.03 16.58
CA SER A 167 -4.13 24.08 16.06
C SER A 167 -3.95 23.94 14.55
N PRO A 168 -3.94 25.02 13.78
CA PRO A 168 -3.66 24.97 12.35
C PRO A 168 -2.18 24.70 12.02
N SER A 169 -1.40 24.20 12.96
CA SER A 169 0.04 23.96 12.83
C SER A 169 0.42 22.53 13.18
N PRO A 170 1.44 21.93 12.52
CA PRO A 170 1.95 20.61 12.85
C PRO A 170 2.35 20.45 14.34
N PRO A 171 2.24 19.24 14.87
CA PRO A 171 1.97 17.98 14.19
C PRO A 171 0.49 17.74 13.89
N CYS A 172 0.19 17.05 12.77
CA CYS A 172 -1.17 16.61 12.47
C CYS A 172 -1.54 15.33 13.23
N HIS A 173 -2.84 15.14 13.41
CA HIS A 173 -3.40 13.92 13.99
C HIS A 173 -4.17 13.12 12.95
N ALA A 174 -4.26 11.81 13.14
CA ALA A 174 -5.20 11.00 12.44
C ALA A 174 -6.62 11.44 12.78
N VAL A 175 -7.43 11.75 11.78
CA VAL A 175 -8.80 12.28 11.97
C VAL A 175 -9.80 11.55 11.09
N LEU A 176 -11.06 11.58 11.55
CA LEU A 176 -12.24 11.15 10.83
C LEU A 176 -13.17 12.36 10.62
N TRP A 177 -13.54 12.65 9.39
CA TRP A 177 -14.63 13.56 9.04
C TRP A 177 -15.89 12.75 8.73
N GLN A 178 -16.96 13.09 9.40
CA GLN A 178 -18.29 12.51 9.18
C GLN A 178 -19.37 13.54 9.42
N ALA A 179 -20.33 13.67 8.50
CA ALA A 179 -21.44 14.63 8.60
C ALA A 179 -21.00 16.07 8.97
N GLY A 180 -19.88 16.54 8.41
CA GLY A 180 -19.33 17.87 8.65
C GLY A 180 -18.61 18.05 10.02
N GLN A 181 -18.43 16.97 10.77
CA GLN A 181 -17.70 16.98 12.04
C GLN A 181 -16.35 16.28 11.89
N MET A 182 -15.30 16.88 12.44
CA MET A 182 -13.97 16.28 12.54
C MET A 182 -13.80 15.66 13.92
N THR A 183 -13.38 14.39 13.97
CA THR A 183 -13.07 13.65 15.20
C THR A 183 -11.58 13.31 15.20
N ASP A 184 -10.87 13.66 16.26
CA ASP A 184 -9.50 13.23 16.52
C ASP A 184 -9.51 11.76 16.95
N LEU A 185 -8.77 10.91 16.22
CA LEU A 185 -8.68 9.47 16.52
C LEU A 185 -7.63 9.17 17.61
N GLY A 186 -6.87 10.19 18.04
CA GLY A 186 -5.77 10.03 18.98
C GLY A 186 -4.48 9.54 18.33
N THR A 187 -3.59 9.00 19.16
CA THR A 187 -2.28 8.49 18.76
C THR A 187 -1.92 7.22 19.55
N LEU A 188 -0.88 6.52 19.15
CA LEU A 188 -0.27 5.42 19.91
C LEU A 188 0.54 5.89 21.14
N GLY A 189 0.36 7.14 21.59
CA GLY A 189 1.04 7.74 22.73
C GLY A 189 2.13 8.74 22.34
N GLY A 190 2.39 8.93 21.06
CA GLY A 190 3.19 10.03 20.52
C GLY A 190 2.33 11.26 20.25
N ARG A 191 2.85 12.22 19.49
CA ARG A 191 2.22 13.52 19.25
C ARG A 191 1.69 13.73 17.83
N SER A 192 1.71 12.71 16.98
CA SER A 192 1.27 12.81 15.58
C SER A 192 0.80 11.48 15.05
N GLY A 193 -0.09 11.53 14.08
CA GLY A 193 -0.57 10.38 13.34
C GLY A 193 -1.28 10.81 12.06
N SER A 194 -1.47 9.89 11.14
CA SER A 194 -2.25 10.07 9.92
C SER A 194 -3.02 8.80 9.61
N ALA A 195 -4.28 8.92 9.22
CA ALA A 195 -5.10 7.82 8.72
C ALA A 195 -5.03 7.78 7.20
N TYR A 196 -4.79 6.61 6.61
CA TYR A 196 -4.59 6.46 5.16
C TYR A 196 -5.67 5.60 4.49
N GLY A 197 -6.31 4.69 5.21
CA GLY A 197 -7.34 3.80 4.68
C GLY A 197 -8.51 3.63 5.63
N ILE A 198 -9.70 3.40 5.07
CA ILE A 198 -10.94 3.10 5.82
C ILE A 198 -11.78 2.09 5.05
N ASN A 199 -12.27 1.06 5.73
CA ASN A 199 -13.18 0.12 5.12
C ASN A 199 -14.66 0.43 5.40
N SER A 200 -15.56 -0.37 4.81
CA SER A 200 -17.02 -0.21 4.99
C SER A 200 -17.53 -0.50 6.42
N ALA A 201 -16.72 -1.16 7.26
CA ALA A 201 -17.03 -1.38 8.67
C ALA A 201 -16.58 -0.23 9.57
N GLY A 202 -15.97 0.84 9.01
CA GLY A 202 -15.43 1.96 9.78
C GLY A 202 -14.12 1.64 10.50
N GLN A 203 -13.44 0.56 10.11
CA GLN A 203 -12.08 0.28 10.56
C GLN A 203 -11.11 1.18 9.78
N ILE A 204 -10.25 1.88 10.49
CA ILE A 204 -9.34 2.90 9.96
C ILE A 204 -7.90 2.46 10.21
N VAL A 205 -7.05 2.61 9.20
CA VAL A 205 -5.62 2.29 9.29
C VAL A 205 -4.75 3.48 8.93
N GLY A 206 -3.52 3.46 9.41
CA GLY A 206 -2.58 4.53 9.15
C GLY A 206 -1.25 4.34 9.87
N SER A 207 -0.60 5.44 10.21
CA SER A 207 0.60 5.43 11.04
C SER A 207 0.52 6.48 12.13
N SER A 208 1.05 6.15 13.30
CA SER A 208 1.10 7.03 14.45
C SER A 208 2.46 6.96 15.14
N LEU A 209 2.94 8.09 15.62
CA LEU A 209 4.14 8.14 16.44
C LEU A 209 3.86 7.44 17.78
N ALA A 210 4.70 6.44 18.11
CA ALA A 210 4.65 5.70 19.36
C ALA A 210 5.62 6.27 20.41
N PRO A 211 5.53 5.85 21.69
CA PRO A 211 6.38 6.37 22.77
C PRO A 211 7.88 6.08 22.59
N ASP A 212 8.23 5.06 21.83
CA ASP A 212 9.62 4.71 21.47
C ASP A 212 10.26 5.69 20.47
N GLY A 213 9.44 6.59 19.89
CA GLY A 213 9.86 7.62 18.95
C GLY A 213 9.82 7.18 17.50
N PHE A 214 9.23 6.03 17.18
CA PHE A 214 9.06 5.52 15.83
C PHE A 214 7.60 5.62 15.36
N MET A 215 7.41 5.65 14.03
CA MET A 215 6.08 5.57 13.44
C MET A 215 5.68 4.11 13.34
N HIS A 216 4.54 3.76 13.93
CA HIS A 216 3.96 2.42 13.86
C HIS A 216 2.66 2.43 13.08
N ALA A 217 2.44 1.39 12.31
CA ALA A 217 1.14 1.11 11.70
C ALA A 217 0.09 0.90 12.78
N PHE A 218 -1.10 1.47 12.60
CA PHE A 218 -2.21 1.26 13.53
C PHE A 218 -3.47 0.78 12.82
N LEU A 219 -4.32 0.12 13.59
CA LEU A 219 -5.73 -0.13 13.32
C LEU A 219 -6.55 0.58 14.38
N TRP A 220 -7.45 1.47 13.95
CA TRP A 220 -8.44 2.09 14.83
C TRP A 220 -9.83 1.52 14.55
N HIS A 221 -10.55 1.17 15.61
CA HIS A 221 -11.93 0.69 15.51
C HIS A 221 -12.66 1.02 16.82
N ASP A 222 -13.87 1.57 16.73
CA ASP A 222 -14.75 1.87 17.87
C ASP A 222 -14.05 2.61 19.03
N GLY A 223 -13.29 3.65 18.71
CA GLY A 223 -12.60 4.48 19.71
C GLY A 223 -11.28 3.91 20.23
N THR A 224 -10.85 2.75 19.74
CA THR A 224 -9.60 2.11 20.18
C THR A 224 -8.58 2.08 19.05
N MET A 225 -7.37 2.64 19.29
CA MET A 225 -6.23 2.54 18.40
C MET A 225 -5.30 1.43 18.86
N THR A 226 -5.05 0.46 18.00
CA THR A 226 -4.21 -0.72 18.24
C THR A 226 -2.96 -0.64 17.38
N ASP A 227 -1.79 -0.84 17.97
CA ASP A 227 -0.51 -0.96 17.27
C ASP A 227 -0.45 -2.30 16.52
N LEU A 228 -0.22 -2.25 15.21
CA LEU A 228 -0.06 -3.43 14.35
C LEU A 228 1.38 -3.94 14.33
N GLY A 229 2.33 -3.12 14.82
CA GLY A 229 3.76 -3.43 14.71
C GLY A 229 4.28 -3.50 13.28
N GLY A 230 5.45 -4.10 13.12
CA GLY A 230 6.09 -4.38 11.84
C GLY A 230 6.64 -5.80 11.78
N LEU A 231 7.45 -6.11 10.77
CA LEU A 231 8.22 -7.35 10.72
C LEU A 231 9.20 -7.43 11.90
N PRO A 232 9.51 -8.63 12.40
CA PRO A 232 10.47 -8.81 13.49
C PRO A 232 11.82 -8.13 13.19
N GLY A 233 12.26 -7.23 14.08
CA GLY A 233 13.50 -6.46 13.92
C GLY A 233 13.35 -5.14 13.15
N TYR A 234 12.15 -4.81 12.68
CA TYR A 234 11.83 -3.56 11.97
C TYR A 234 11.09 -2.61 12.90
N GLN A 235 11.59 -1.38 13.04
CA GLN A 235 11.08 -0.40 14.01
C GLN A 235 10.01 0.54 13.44
N PHE A 236 9.93 0.67 12.11
CA PHE A 236 8.94 1.52 11.47
C PHE A 236 7.96 0.68 10.69
N SER A 237 6.71 1.06 10.76
CA SER A 237 5.67 0.50 9.90
C SER A 237 4.62 1.54 9.53
N VAL A 238 3.99 1.37 8.38
CA VAL A 238 2.90 2.21 7.89
C VAL A 238 1.85 1.28 7.28
N ALA A 239 0.60 1.40 7.70
CA ALA A 239 -0.54 0.78 7.06
C ALA A 239 -1.14 1.77 6.04
N TRP A 240 -1.27 1.35 4.79
CA TRP A 240 -1.76 2.20 3.70
C TRP A 240 -3.23 1.97 3.41
N ASP A 241 -3.67 0.71 3.40
CA ASP A 241 -5.03 0.37 3.01
C ASP A 241 -5.55 -0.85 3.77
N ILE A 242 -6.89 -0.99 3.80
CA ILE A 242 -7.62 -2.06 4.49
C ILE A 242 -8.84 -2.50 3.68
N ASN A 243 -8.97 -3.80 3.43
CA ASN A 243 -10.15 -4.34 2.75
C ASN A 243 -11.30 -4.63 3.72
N ARG A 244 -12.46 -5.04 3.17
CA ARG A 244 -13.67 -5.37 3.95
C ARG A 244 -13.45 -6.52 4.94
N ALA A 245 -12.53 -7.45 4.66
CA ALA A 245 -12.20 -8.55 5.56
C ALA A 245 -11.28 -8.14 6.73
N GLY A 246 -10.83 -6.87 6.79
CA GLY A 246 -9.92 -6.37 7.80
C GLY A 246 -8.45 -6.77 7.54
N GLN A 247 -8.12 -7.19 6.33
CA GLN A 247 -6.74 -7.39 5.91
C GLN A 247 -6.14 -6.02 5.58
N VAL A 248 -4.99 -5.72 6.15
CA VAL A 248 -4.30 -4.42 6.06
C VAL A 248 -3.01 -4.60 5.28
N VAL A 249 -2.71 -3.70 4.36
CA VAL A 249 -1.45 -3.70 3.63
C VAL A 249 -0.63 -2.45 3.88
N GLY A 250 0.68 -2.57 3.69
CA GLY A 250 1.56 -1.44 3.90
C GLY A 250 3.04 -1.77 3.78
N SER A 251 3.82 -1.12 4.63
CA SER A 251 5.28 -1.23 4.61
C SER A 251 5.85 -1.41 6.01
N SER A 252 6.94 -2.18 6.08
CA SER A 252 7.82 -2.26 7.24
C SER A 252 9.25 -1.85 6.84
N TYR A 253 9.87 -0.98 7.63
CA TYR A 253 11.15 -0.33 7.28
C TYR A 253 12.24 -0.77 8.24
N GLY A 254 13.31 -1.37 7.68
CA GLY A 254 14.48 -1.83 8.42
C GLY A 254 15.52 -0.74 8.66
N ASN A 255 16.30 -0.91 9.72
CA ASN A 255 17.43 -0.03 10.04
C ASN A 255 18.57 -0.11 9.02
N ASP A 256 18.62 -1.16 8.22
CA ASP A 256 19.57 -1.39 7.13
C ASP A 256 19.19 -0.68 5.82
N GLY A 257 18.09 0.07 5.83
CA GLY A 257 17.56 0.80 4.68
C GLY A 257 16.73 -0.07 3.73
N THR A 258 16.35 -1.28 4.14
CA THR A 258 15.38 -2.11 3.40
C THR A 258 13.94 -1.69 3.73
N THR A 259 13.04 -1.89 2.77
CA THR A 259 11.61 -1.69 2.95
C THR A 259 10.89 -2.91 2.42
N HIS A 260 10.00 -3.47 3.22
CA HIS A 260 9.22 -4.65 2.85
C HIS A 260 7.74 -4.31 2.71
N ALA A 261 7.13 -4.73 1.61
CA ALA A 261 5.69 -4.75 1.46
C ALA A 261 5.12 -5.83 2.39
N VAL A 262 4.12 -5.48 3.19
CA VAL A 262 3.58 -6.37 4.22
C VAL A 262 2.06 -6.43 4.18
N LEU A 263 1.52 -7.55 4.68
CA LEU A 263 0.10 -7.80 4.91
C LEU A 263 -0.10 -8.18 6.39
N TRP A 264 -0.92 -7.42 7.11
CA TRP A 264 -1.41 -7.80 8.43
C TRP A 264 -2.77 -8.47 8.30
N ALA A 265 -2.87 -9.68 8.78
CA ALA A 265 -4.11 -10.45 8.79
C ALA A 265 -4.15 -11.41 9.99
N ASN A 266 -5.30 -11.54 10.64
CA ASN A 266 -5.51 -12.48 11.76
C ASN A 266 -4.47 -12.32 12.91
N GLY A 267 -4.02 -11.09 13.18
CA GLY A 267 -3.04 -10.79 14.23
C GLY A 267 -1.59 -11.15 13.87
N ALA A 268 -1.30 -11.48 12.63
CA ALA A 268 0.05 -11.76 12.13
C ALA A 268 0.45 -10.80 11.02
N VAL A 269 1.75 -10.52 10.89
CA VAL A 269 2.33 -9.78 9.77
C VAL A 269 3.04 -10.75 8.82
N GLN A 270 2.77 -10.62 7.53
CA GLN A 270 3.36 -11.41 6.46
C GLN A 270 4.19 -10.49 5.56
N ASP A 271 5.43 -10.89 5.24
CA ASP A 271 6.23 -10.29 4.17
C ASP A 271 5.71 -10.76 2.81
N LEU A 272 5.37 -9.83 1.94
CA LEU A 272 4.89 -10.13 0.58
C LEU A 272 6.04 -10.37 -0.41
N GLY A 273 7.29 -10.17 0.02
CA GLY A 273 8.48 -10.25 -0.82
C GLY A 273 8.72 -8.99 -1.65
N ASN A 274 9.60 -9.13 -2.64
CA ASN A 274 9.97 -8.07 -3.57
C ASN A 274 10.41 -8.64 -4.92
N LEU A 275 10.71 -7.76 -5.88
CA LEU A 275 11.18 -8.12 -7.23
C LEU A 275 12.73 -8.27 -7.32
N GLY A 276 13.39 -8.55 -6.20
CA GLY A 276 14.84 -8.77 -6.11
C GLY A 276 15.65 -7.53 -5.72
N GLY A 277 15.00 -6.38 -5.52
CA GLY A 277 15.62 -5.16 -5.03
C GLY A 277 15.52 -5.01 -3.52
N ARG A 278 15.86 -3.81 -3.00
CA ARG A 278 15.93 -3.54 -1.55
C ARG A 278 14.66 -2.95 -0.96
N ALA A 279 13.68 -2.59 -1.78
CA ALA A 279 12.47 -1.95 -1.30
C ALA A 279 11.23 -2.44 -2.05
N ALA A 280 10.17 -2.67 -1.29
CA ALA A 280 8.81 -2.87 -1.78
C ALA A 280 7.81 -2.21 -0.83
N THR A 281 6.74 -1.63 -1.39
CA THR A 281 5.64 -1.00 -0.65
C THR A 281 4.32 -1.46 -1.25
N ALA A 282 3.41 -1.96 -0.42
CA ALA A 282 2.03 -2.26 -0.80
C ALA A 282 1.17 -1.02 -0.51
N PHE A 283 0.45 -0.52 -1.52
CA PHE A 283 -0.36 0.69 -1.38
C PHE A 283 -1.85 0.39 -1.26
N ALA A 284 -2.37 -0.60 -1.97
CA ALA A 284 -3.80 -0.90 -1.95
C ALA A 284 -4.08 -2.40 -1.99
N ILE A 285 -5.26 -2.78 -1.46
CA ILE A 285 -5.76 -4.16 -1.40
C ILE A 285 -7.26 -4.19 -1.71
N ASN A 286 -7.70 -5.07 -2.63
CA ASN A 286 -9.12 -5.31 -2.83
C ASN A 286 -9.68 -6.43 -1.92
N ASP A 287 -11.01 -6.63 -1.96
CA ASP A 287 -11.68 -7.66 -1.14
C ASP A 287 -11.34 -9.11 -1.53
N ARG A 288 -10.67 -9.32 -2.67
CA ARG A 288 -10.13 -10.63 -3.09
C ARG A 288 -8.73 -10.91 -2.52
N GLY A 289 -8.16 -9.96 -1.76
CA GLY A 289 -6.80 -10.06 -1.23
C GLY A 289 -5.71 -9.83 -2.28
N GLN A 290 -6.05 -9.23 -3.43
CA GLN A 290 -5.08 -8.81 -4.42
C GLN A 290 -4.47 -7.48 -3.98
N VAL A 291 -3.14 -7.40 -3.97
CA VAL A 291 -2.38 -6.25 -3.47
C VAL A 291 -1.59 -5.62 -4.61
N VAL A 292 -1.59 -4.30 -4.65
CA VAL A 292 -0.78 -3.54 -5.61
C VAL A 292 0.16 -2.56 -4.90
N GLY A 293 1.19 -2.16 -5.61
CA GLY A 293 2.17 -1.24 -5.06
C GLY A 293 3.38 -1.05 -5.98
N ILE A 294 4.52 -0.77 -5.37
CA ILE A 294 5.79 -0.58 -6.07
C ILE A 294 6.86 -1.47 -5.45
N SER A 295 7.72 -2.05 -6.26
CA SER A 295 8.89 -2.79 -5.81
C SER A 295 10.09 -2.47 -6.67
N PHE A 296 11.28 -2.39 -6.06
CA PHE A 296 12.53 -2.33 -6.80
C PHE A 296 12.93 -3.74 -7.25
N SER A 297 13.35 -3.85 -8.48
CA SER A 297 13.93 -5.07 -9.04
C SER A 297 15.46 -5.10 -8.84
N ALA A 298 16.07 -6.25 -9.12
CA ALA A 298 17.52 -6.45 -8.91
C ALA A 298 18.40 -5.50 -9.75
N ASP A 299 17.86 -4.96 -10.86
CA ASP A 299 18.51 -3.95 -11.71
C ASP A 299 18.38 -2.51 -11.16
N GLY A 300 17.76 -2.34 -9.99
CA GLY A 300 17.55 -1.04 -9.35
C GLY A 300 16.39 -0.23 -9.92
N GLN A 301 15.62 -0.77 -10.84
CA GLN A 301 14.45 -0.09 -11.40
C GLN A 301 13.22 -0.27 -10.49
N SER A 302 12.45 0.79 -10.31
CA SER A 302 11.16 0.72 -9.64
C SER A 302 10.10 0.19 -10.61
N ARG A 303 9.28 -0.76 -10.15
CA ARG A 303 8.26 -1.40 -10.97
C ARG A 303 6.95 -1.53 -10.21
N PRO A 304 5.81 -1.18 -10.82
CA PRO A 304 4.50 -1.48 -10.24
C PRO A 304 4.29 -2.99 -10.23
N PHE A 305 3.65 -3.47 -9.17
CA PHE A 305 3.36 -4.89 -9.04
C PHE A 305 1.90 -5.16 -8.71
N LEU A 306 1.47 -6.36 -9.06
CA LEU A 306 0.29 -7.05 -8.53
C LEU A 306 0.77 -8.29 -7.77
N TRP A 307 0.40 -8.39 -6.50
CA TRP A 307 0.61 -9.59 -5.68
C TRP A 307 -0.72 -10.32 -5.51
N GLN A 308 -0.70 -11.62 -5.72
CA GLN A 308 -1.83 -12.51 -5.52
C GLN A 308 -1.35 -13.90 -5.14
N ASP A 309 -1.95 -14.54 -4.13
CA ASP A 309 -1.70 -15.94 -3.75
C ASP A 309 -0.21 -16.28 -3.54
N GLY A 310 0.55 -15.35 -2.94
CA GLY A 310 1.99 -15.52 -2.67
C GLY A 310 2.91 -15.18 -3.83
N VAL A 311 2.38 -14.71 -4.96
CA VAL A 311 3.16 -14.38 -6.16
C VAL A 311 3.09 -12.88 -6.47
N MET A 312 4.26 -12.23 -6.52
CA MET A 312 4.41 -10.85 -6.98
C MET A 312 4.73 -10.82 -8.47
N THR A 313 3.90 -10.15 -9.25
CA THR A 313 4.01 -10.04 -10.71
C THR A 313 4.16 -8.58 -11.11
N VAL A 314 5.11 -8.29 -12.00
CA VAL A 314 5.30 -6.93 -12.55
C VAL A 314 4.12 -6.57 -13.46
N LEU A 315 3.55 -5.37 -13.27
CA LEU A 315 2.61 -4.79 -14.21
C LEU A 315 3.37 -4.17 -15.39
N PRO A 316 2.88 -4.31 -16.63
CA PRO A 316 3.55 -3.76 -17.81
C PRO A 316 3.58 -2.23 -17.73
N THR A 317 4.77 -1.64 -17.90
CA THR A 317 4.93 -0.18 -17.92
C THR A 317 5.21 0.28 -19.36
N PRO A 318 4.38 1.13 -19.95
CA PRO A 318 4.68 1.74 -21.23
C PRO A 318 5.89 2.69 -21.13
N GLY A 319 6.95 2.41 -21.88
CA GLY A 319 8.23 3.12 -21.76
C GLY A 319 8.94 2.82 -20.42
N ASP A 320 9.91 3.65 -20.05
CA ASP A 320 10.68 3.52 -18.79
C ASP A 320 10.01 4.26 -17.60
N ALA A 321 8.77 4.69 -17.73
CA ALA A 321 8.04 5.46 -16.73
C ALA A 321 7.35 4.53 -15.71
N GLY A 322 8.13 3.87 -14.87
CA GLY A 322 7.64 3.04 -13.77
C GLY A 322 7.13 3.86 -12.59
N GLY A 323 5.88 4.34 -12.64
CA GLY A 323 5.17 4.86 -11.48
C GLY A 323 4.65 3.73 -10.58
N PRO A 324 4.22 4.02 -9.32
CA PRO A 324 3.59 3.03 -8.47
C PRO A 324 2.23 2.59 -9.05
N ALA A 325 1.79 1.38 -8.73
CA ALA A 325 0.39 1.02 -8.77
C ALA A 325 -0.25 1.53 -7.48
N SER A 326 -1.14 2.52 -7.61
CA SER A 326 -1.65 3.30 -6.47
C SER A 326 -2.90 2.69 -5.88
N ASP A 327 -3.80 2.13 -6.71
CA ASP A 327 -5.07 1.57 -6.25
C ASP A 327 -5.57 0.45 -7.16
N ILE A 328 -6.48 -0.40 -6.63
CA ILE A 328 -7.06 -1.57 -7.30
C ILE A 328 -8.53 -1.77 -6.91
N ASN A 329 -9.42 -1.90 -7.90
CA ASN A 329 -10.82 -2.22 -7.64
C ASN A 329 -11.13 -3.74 -7.69
N GLU A 330 -12.41 -4.10 -7.43
CA GLU A 330 -12.88 -5.49 -7.46
C GLU A 330 -12.88 -6.13 -8.86
N ALA A 331 -12.88 -5.32 -9.92
CA ALA A 331 -12.75 -5.81 -11.29
C ALA A 331 -11.30 -6.09 -11.68
N ARG A 332 -10.34 -5.93 -10.73
CA ARG A 332 -8.90 -6.06 -10.97
C ARG A 332 -8.37 -5.00 -11.94
N GLN A 333 -9.03 -3.85 -11.99
CA GLN A 333 -8.51 -2.68 -12.65
C GLN A 333 -7.58 -1.98 -11.66
N VAL A 334 -6.35 -1.67 -12.10
CA VAL A 334 -5.30 -1.04 -11.29
C VAL A 334 -4.99 0.33 -11.90
N VAL A 335 -4.82 1.33 -11.07
CA VAL A 335 -4.38 2.66 -11.49
C VAL A 335 -3.01 3.00 -10.91
N GLY A 336 -2.25 3.81 -11.64
CA GLY A 336 -0.95 4.29 -11.16
C GLY A 336 -0.22 5.10 -12.22
N GLY A 337 0.50 6.14 -11.79
CA GLY A 337 0.98 7.15 -12.70
C GLY A 337 -0.18 7.70 -13.54
N ARG A 338 -0.04 7.75 -14.86
CA ARG A 338 -1.13 8.17 -15.76
C ARG A 338 -1.84 7.01 -16.46
N TYR A 339 -1.77 5.79 -15.90
CA TYR A 339 -2.24 4.59 -16.58
C TYR A 339 -3.33 3.85 -15.81
N LEU A 340 -4.24 3.25 -16.58
CA LEU A 340 -5.18 2.23 -16.14
C LEU A 340 -4.73 0.88 -16.71
N TYR A 341 -4.53 -0.10 -15.83
CA TYR A 341 -4.25 -1.50 -16.15
C TYR A 341 -5.52 -2.32 -15.96
N ALA A 342 -5.97 -3.01 -16.98
CA ALA A 342 -7.17 -3.84 -16.91
C ALA A 342 -6.90 -5.27 -17.44
N PRO A 343 -7.57 -6.30 -16.89
CA PRO A 343 -7.44 -7.66 -17.41
C PRO A 343 -8.04 -7.75 -18.81
N GLY A 344 -7.39 -8.46 -19.73
CA GLY A 344 -8.05 -9.03 -20.88
C GLY A 344 -7.83 -8.43 -22.27
N ALA A 345 -6.84 -7.53 -22.49
CA ALA A 345 -6.51 -7.08 -23.85
C ALA A 345 -5.00 -6.97 -24.10
N THR A 346 -4.60 -6.82 -25.36
CA THR A 346 -3.19 -6.66 -25.76
C THR A 346 -2.69 -5.25 -25.40
N ALA A 347 -1.48 -5.15 -24.87
CA ALA A 347 -0.85 -3.86 -24.59
C ALA A 347 -0.71 -3.05 -25.90
N GLU A 348 -1.42 -1.95 -26.01
CA GLU A 348 -1.12 -0.93 -27.01
C GLU A 348 -0.11 0.05 -26.38
N GLY A 349 1.12 0.01 -26.87
CA GLY A 349 2.16 0.95 -26.45
C GLY A 349 1.80 2.40 -26.89
N PRO A 350 2.19 3.42 -26.12
CA PRO A 350 2.03 4.81 -26.54
C PRO A 350 2.88 5.07 -27.80
N PRO A 351 2.49 6.02 -28.65
CA PRO A 351 3.32 6.43 -29.79
C PRO A 351 4.69 6.90 -29.27
N ALA A 352 5.74 6.39 -29.89
CA ALA A 352 7.13 6.72 -29.54
C ALA A 352 7.37 8.24 -29.68
N GLY A 353 7.53 8.93 -28.58
CA GLY A 353 7.91 10.33 -28.53
C GLY A 353 7.44 11.03 -27.27
N THR A 354 8.25 11.03 -26.30
CA THR A 354 8.52 11.97 -25.21
C THR A 354 8.81 11.22 -23.90
N ALA A 355 10.07 10.83 -23.77
CA ALA A 355 10.62 10.41 -22.49
C ALA A 355 10.81 11.67 -21.61
N PHE A 356 9.95 11.84 -20.60
CA PHE A 356 10.24 12.73 -19.48
C PHE A 356 10.27 11.90 -18.18
N SER A 357 11.41 11.99 -17.54
CA SER A 357 11.70 11.36 -16.24
C SER A 357 10.81 11.98 -15.16
N VAL A 358 9.72 11.30 -14.78
CA VAL A 358 8.89 11.64 -13.63
C VAL A 358 9.33 10.79 -12.44
N ALA A 359 10.61 10.88 -12.08
CA ALA A 359 11.18 10.17 -10.92
C ALA A 359 10.98 10.90 -9.59
N ALA A 360 10.13 11.95 -9.51
CA ALA A 360 10.17 12.85 -8.36
C ALA A 360 8.88 12.98 -7.53
N ILE A 361 7.72 12.48 -7.95
CA ILE A 361 6.45 12.88 -7.33
C ILE A 361 5.72 11.74 -6.59
N GLY A 362 5.85 10.48 -7.00
CA GLY A 362 5.33 9.33 -6.23
C GLY A 362 5.96 9.14 -4.84
N LEU A 363 7.03 9.88 -4.57
CA LEU A 363 7.67 10.00 -3.24
C LEU A 363 6.96 10.99 -2.29
N GLY A 364 5.96 11.72 -2.74
CA GLY A 364 5.36 12.81 -1.93
C GLY A 364 4.72 12.30 -0.64
N VAL A 365 3.93 11.25 -0.67
CA VAL A 365 3.26 10.71 0.52
C VAL A 365 4.22 9.87 1.35
N ALA A 366 5.02 9.01 0.74
CA ALA A 366 6.07 8.27 1.45
C ALA A 366 7.18 9.20 1.97
N THR A 367 7.52 10.29 1.22
CA THR A 367 8.51 11.29 1.64
C THR A 367 7.96 12.16 2.77
N PHE A 368 6.65 12.39 2.88
CA PHE A 368 6.08 13.19 3.97
C PHE A 368 6.22 12.46 5.31
N ALA A 369 5.93 11.17 5.37
CA ALA A 369 6.18 10.36 6.55
C ALA A 369 7.69 10.27 6.88
N PHE A 370 8.55 10.12 5.87
CA PHE A 370 10.00 10.05 6.03
C PHE A 370 10.63 11.42 6.36
N TYR A 371 10.08 12.52 5.84
CA TYR A 371 10.52 13.88 6.14
C TYR A 371 10.19 14.27 7.57
N GLN A 372 9.02 13.92 8.08
CA GLN A 372 8.64 14.13 9.47
C GLN A 372 9.55 13.34 10.43
N ALA A 373 9.85 12.09 10.12
CA ALA A 373 10.76 11.27 10.91
C ALA A 373 12.20 11.84 10.95
N ARG A 374 12.75 12.28 9.79
CA ARG A 374 14.10 12.89 9.72
C ARG A 374 14.20 14.26 10.42
N ARG A 375 13.16 15.07 10.38
CA ARG A 375 13.15 16.38 11.04
C ARG A 375 13.19 16.23 12.56
N ASN A 376 12.50 15.23 13.10
CA ASN A 376 12.53 14.90 14.53
C ASN A 376 13.87 14.30 14.99
N PHE A 377 14.60 13.61 14.10
CA PHE A 377 15.92 13.06 14.41
C PHE A 377 17.03 14.12 14.44
N ARG A 378 16.93 15.19 13.61
CA ARG A 378 17.92 16.28 13.59
C ARG A 378 17.79 17.24 14.78
N SER A 379 16.61 17.39 15.39
CA SER A 379 16.42 18.26 16.54
C SER A 379 17.00 17.72 17.85
N ARG A 380 17.37 16.42 17.91
CA ARG A 380 17.97 15.78 19.09
C ARG A 380 19.50 15.78 19.11
N LYS A 381 20.19 16.27 18.06
CA LYS A 381 21.65 16.37 18.02
C LYS A 381 22.16 17.82 18.07
N SER A 382 21.76 18.58 19.05
CA SER A 382 22.50 19.79 19.43
C SER A 382 23.00 19.62 20.87
N PRO A 383 24.28 19.30 21.08
CA PRO A 383 24.87 19.40 22.41
C PRO A 383 25.15 20.85 22.69
N ASN A 384 24.71 21.36 23.85
CA ASN A 384 25.22 22.54 24.50
C ASN A 384 26.75 22.60 24.37
N ARG A 385 27.26 23.61 23.71
CA ARG A 385 28.63 24.10 23.93
C ARG A 385 28.52 25.45 24.66
N ARG A 386 28.94 25.43 25.86
CA ARG A 386 29.78 26.49 26.39
C ARG A 386 31.22 26.15 26.10
#